data_5715f1689e60c7256f854e59f544c34b
#
_entry.id   5715f1689e60c7256f854e59f544c34b
#
_cell.length_a   1.000
_cell.length_b   1.000
_cell.length_c   1.000
_cell.angle_alpha   90.00
_cell.angle_beta   90.00
_cell.angle_gamma   90.00
#
_symmetry.space_group_name_H-M   'P 1'
#
loop_
_entity.id
_entity.type
_entity.pdbx_description
1 polymer ?
#
loop_
_entity_poly.entity_id
_entity_poly.type
_entity_poly.pdbx_seq_one_letter_code
_entity_poly.pdbx_strand_id
1 'polypeptide(L)'
;MNDAVNQEQARTKHMDKLIATGGKPLMGEISISGAKNAALPLMISSLLTREATVISNVPHLNDITTTMELLGQMGVELQVDEKMAIEVNASTLNSAVAPYGLVKTMRASILVLGPLLARYGRAEVSLPGGCAIGSRPVNLHLKGLEAMGTDIIFEGGYIKAKAKRLKGTRIFMDMISVTGTENLMMAATLAKGTTVIENAAKEPEIVDLASALNEMGARIEGAGTDQIVIDGVEELGGTHHRVIPDRIEAGTFLLAALVSGGKIKLRDVQPHHMEAVLGKLVEAGAVIEVGEDWVSLESPEDPIQPVGIRTSPYPGFPTDMQAQFVLLNSVADGISTVVETVFENRFMHIHELRRMGANIELDGNTAVIQGVSQLNGAPVMATDLRASACLVLAGLIAQGETTIDRIYHIDRGYECIDEKLAQIGASIKRIPGGSFANHVDKSL
;
A
#
# COMPACT_ATOMS: atom_id res chain seq x y z
N MET A 1 -20.56 9.27 -25.31
CA MET A 1 -20.18 7.89 -24.98
C MET A 1 -19.02 7.39 -25.86
N ASN A 2 -19.02 7.63 -27.17
CA ASN A 2 -17.92 7.20 -28.06
C ASN A 2 -16.58 7.95 -27.85
N ASP A 3 -16.58 9.20 -27.45
CA ASP A 3 -15.34 9.98 -27.23
C ASP A 3 -14.60 9.55 -25.95
N ALA A 4 -15.30 9.15 -24.90
CA ALA A 4 -14.69 8.62 -23.68
C ALA A 4 -14.05 7.24 -23.91
N VAL A 5 -14.69 6.36 -24.70
CA VAL A 5 -14.16 5.06 -25.09
C VAL A 5 -12.93 5.22 -26.00
N ASN A 6 -12.97 6.17 -26.94
CA ASN A 6 -11.84 6.46 -27.81
C ASN A 6 -10.65 7.10 -27.07
N GLN A 7 -10.91 7.95 -26.05
CA GLN A 7 -9.84 8.50 -25.20
C GLN A 7 -9.24 7.45 -24.27
N GLU A 8 -10.04 6.51 -23.77
CA GLU A 8 -9.55 5.41 -22.96
C GLU A 8 -8.76 4.38 -23.80
N GLN A 9 -9.21 4.09 -25.02
CA GLN A 9 -8.47 3.26 -25.99
C GLN A 9 -7.19 3.94 -26.51
N ALA A 10 -7.17 5.27 -26.65
CA ALA A 10 -5.97 6.02 -27.02
C ALA A 10 -4.95 6.08 -25.87
N ARG A 11 -5.40 6.18 -24.61
CA ARG A 11 -4.54 6.11 -23.41
C ARG A 11 -3.93 4.71 -23.24
N THR A 12 -4.67 3.63 -23.51
CA THR A 12 -4.14 2.27 -23.42
C THR A 12 -3.09 1.95 -24.49
N LYS A 13 -3.06 2.66 -25.61
CA LYS A 13 -2.02 2.51 -26.65
C LYS A 13 -0.64 3.06 -26.28
N HIS A 14 -0.54 3.85 -25.20
CA HIS A 14 0.71 4.52 -24.77
C HIS A 14 1.15 4.12 -23.36
N MET A 15 0.57 3.08 -22.74
CA MET A 15 0.96 2.65 -21.39
C MET A 15 2.05 1.58 -21.46
N ASP A 16 3.03 1.71 -20.55
CA ASP A 16 4.06 0.70 -20.34
C ASP A 16 3.46 -0.66 -19.99
N LYS A 17 4.19 -1.72 -20.36
CA LYS A 17 3.86 -3.12 -20.07
C LYS A 17 5.06 -3.82 -19.45
N LEU A 18 4.82 -4.88 -18.68
CA LEU A 18 5.85 -5.82 -18.30
C LEU A 18 5.74 -7.10 -19.12
N ILE A 19 6.89 -7.63 -19.52
CA ILE A 19 7.01 -8.96 -20.12
C ILE A 19 7.84 -9.80 -19.18
N ALA A 20 7.27 -10.90 -18.68
CA ALA A 20 7.93 -11.86 -17.79
C ALA A 20 8.02 -13.22 -18.49
N THR A 21 9.18 -13.86 -18.38
CA THR A 21 9.41 -15.22 -18.87
C THR A 21 9.83 -16.10 -17.70
N GLY A 22 9.12 -17.19 -17.50
CA GLY A 22 9.35 -18.10 -16.39
C GLY A 22 10.52 -19.07 -16.58
N GLY A 23 10.73 -19.89 -15.57
CA GLY A 23 11.64 -21.05 -15.61
C GLY A 23 13.03 -20.83 -15.00
N LYS A 24 13.26 -19.73 -14.26
CA LYS A 24 14.52 -19.49 -13.55
C LYS A 24 14.27 -19.32 -12.05
N PRO A 25 15.02 -20.03 -11.19
CA PRO A 25 15.05 -19.76 -9.75
C PRO A 25 15.57 -18.34 -9.50
N LEU A 26 14.96 -17.64 -8.57
CA LEU A 26 15.42 -16.32 -8.14
C LEU A 26 16.50 -16.45 -7.08
N MET A 27 17.69 -15.86 -7.31
CA MET A 27 18.85 -16.00 -6.46
C MET A 27 19.53 -14.66 -6.24
N GLY A 28 19.80 -14.29 -4.99
CA GLY A 28 20.56 -13.07 -4.70
C GLY A 28 20.08 -12.32 -3.49
N GLU A 29 20.31 -11.01 -3.50
CA GLU A 29 20.04 -10.12 -2.38
C GLU A 29 19.34 -8.85 -2.88
N ILE A 30 18.35 -8.36 -2.10
CA ILE A 30 17.58 -7.14 -2.38
C ILE A 30 17.48 -6.31 -1.10
N SER A 31 17.65 -4.98 -1.21
CA SER A 31 17.25 -4.03 -0.16
C SER A 31 15.80 -3.62 -0.36
N ILE A 32 15.03 -3.62 0.73
CA ILE A 32 13.62 -3.27 0.74
C ILE A 32 13.44 -1.76 0.88
N SER A 33 12.55 -1.20 0.07
CA SER A 33 12.21 0.22 0.08
C SER A 33 11.38 0.59 1.32
N GLY A 34 11.30 1.90 1.59
CA GLY A 34 10.40 2.40 2.62
C GLY A 34 8.94 2.07 2.34
N ALA A 35 8.16 1.90 3.42
CA ALA A 35 6.75 1.53 3.30
C ALA A 35 5.92 2.70 2.77
N LYS A 36 5.25 2.50 1.62
CA LYS A 36 4.32 3.48 1.06
C LYS A 36 3.27 3.92 2.07
N ASN A 37 2.67 2.96 2.76
CA ASN A 37 1.58 3.21 3.69
C ASN A 37 2.02 3.95 4.97
N ALA A 38 3.32 3.98 5.27
CA ALA A 38 3.92 4.83 6.31
C ALA A 38 4.33 6.20 5.76
N ALA A 39 4.94 6.25 4.56
CA ALA A 39 5.42 7.50 3.97
C ALA A 39 4.30 8.53 3.73
N LEU A 40 3.11 8.09 3.27
CA LEU A 40 1.99 8.98 2.97
C LEU A 40 1.50 9.75 4.21
N PRO A 41 1.14 9.09 5.35
CA PRO A 41 0.73 9.82 6.55
C PRO A 41 1.88 10.65 7.15
N LEU A 42 3.14 10.22 7.07
CA LEU A 42 4.30 11.00 7.51
C LEU A 42 4.45 12.31 6.72
N MET A 43 4.32 12.27 5.39
CA MET A 43 4.33 13.48 4.56
C MET A 43 3.18 14.43 4.92
N ILE A 44 1.99 13.89 5.19
CA ILE A 44 0.81 14.67 5.53
C ILE A 44 0.91 15.25 6.94
N SER A 45 1.59 14.57 7.88
CA SER A 45 1.80 15.05 9.26
C SER A 45 2.56 16.38 9.32
N SER A 46 3.39 16.68 8.30
CA SER A 46 4.08 17.97 8.19
C SER A 46 3.15 19.19 8.17
N LEU A 47 1.88 18.99 7.77
CA LEU A 47 0.84 20.04 7.83
C LEU A 47 0.56 20.51 9.28
N LEU A 48 0.94 19.74 10.30
CA LEU A 48 0.72 20.06 11.72
C LEU A 48 1.74 21.07 12.28
N THR A 49 2.84 21.32 11.58
CA THR A 49 3.90 22.23 12.04
C THR A 49 4.20 23.36 11.06
N ARG A 50 4.89 24.42 11.54
CA ARG A 50 5.46 25.49 10.70
C ARG A 50 6.93 25.25 10.39
N GLU A 51 7.56 24.33 11.08
CA GLU A 51 8.96 23.98 10.89
C GLU A 51 9.09 22.94 9.78
N ALA A 52 10.25 22.91 9.12
CA ALA A 52 10.54 21.91 8.10
C ALA A 52 10.61 20.50 8.73
N THR A 53 10.02 19.55 8.03
CA THR A 53 10.06 18.12 8.38
C THR A 53 10.80 17.39 7.27
N VAL A 54 11.82 16.62 7.63
CA VAL A 54 12.61 15.81 6.69
C VAL A 54 12.20 14.34 6.84
N ILE A 55 11.76 13.73 5.74
CA ILE A 55 11.33 12.34 5.71
C ILE A 55 12.29 11.59 4.79
N SER A 56 13.04 10.65 5.33
CA SER A 56 14.02 9.83 4.61
C SER A 56 13.50 8.42 4.33
N ASN A 57 14.15 7.69 3.43
CA ASN A 57 13.72 6.36 2.97
C ASN A 57 12.31 6.35 2.36
N VAL A 58 11.96 7.43 1.65
CA VAL A 58 10.67 7.53 0.96
C VAL A 58 10.76 6.74 -0.36
N PRO A 59 9.84 5.81 -0.65
CA PRO A 59 9.88 5.03 -1.88
C PRO A 59 9.48 5.89 -3.09
N HIS A 60 10.12 5.65 -4.23
CA HIS A 60 9.79 6.34 -5.48
C HIS A 60 8.54 5.72 -6.13
N LEU A 61 7.36 6.19 -5.75
CA LEU A 61 6.06 5.67 -6.18
C LEU A 61 5.14 6.77 -6.69
N ASN A 62 4.22 6.43 -7.60
CA ASN A 62 3.23 7.37 -8.11
C ASN A 62 2.37 8.00 -7.01
N ASP A 63 2.03 7.26 -5.95
CA ASP A 63 1.24 7.80 -4.83
C ASP A 63 2.04 8.85 -4.02
N ILE A 64 3.37 8.71 -3.92
CA ILE A 64 4.25 9.73 -3.31
C ILE A 64 4.25 11.00 -4.14
N THR A 65 4.46 10.89 -5.46
CA THR A 65 4.40 12.04 -6.38
C THR A 65 3.05 12.75 -6.30
N THR A 66 1.93 12.00 -6.28
CA THR A 66 0.59 12.57 -6.13
C THR A 66 0.42 13.30 -4.80
N THR A 67 1.03 12.80 -3.70
CA THR A 67 1.01 13.47 -2.39
C THR A 67 1.80 14.77 -2.44
N MET A 68 2.99 14.75 -3.08
CA MET A 68 3.79 15.98 -3.27
C MET A 68 3.01 17.02 -4.09
N GLU A 69 2.34 16.60 -5.16
CA GLU A 69 1.49 17.48 -5.98
C GLU A 69 0.33 18.06 -5.16
N LEU A 70 -0.31 17.23 -4.32
CA LEU A 70 -1.40 17.69 -3.45
C LEU A 70 -0.91 18.75 -2.46
N LEU A 71 0.18 18.48 -1.75
CA LEU A 71 0.77 19.41 -0.80
C LEU A 71 1.26 20.69 -1.50
N GLY A 72 1.89 20.56 -2.67
CA GLY A 72 2.33 21.71 -3.48
C GLY A 72 1.17 22.59 -3.94
N GLN A 73 0.03 22.01 -4.38
CA GLN A 73 -1.17 22.78 -4.73
C GLN A 73 -1.80 23.50 -3.53
N MET A 74 -1.55 23.02 -2.32
CA MET A 74 -1.96 23.68 -1.09
C MET A 74 -0.98 24.80 -0.65
N GLY A 75 0.13 24.97 -1.40
CA GLY A 75 1.14 26.00 -1.14
C GLY A 75 2.26 25.54 -0.19
N VAL A 76 2.43 24.24 0.00
CA VAL A 76 3.55 23.66 0.77
C VAL A 76 4.80 23.61 -0.10
N GLU A 77 5.94 24.02 0.43
CA GLU A 77 7.24 23.88 -0.23
C GLU A 77 7.80 22.49 0.00
N LEU A 78 8.31 21.87 -1.06
CA LEU A 78 8.87 20.51 -1.05
C LEU A 78 10.23 20.52 -1.74
N GLN A 79 11.22 19.89 -1.10
CA GLN A 79 12.54 19.67 -1.69
C GLN A 79 12.86 18.17 -1.58
N VAL A 80 13.40 17.60 -2.65
CA VAL A 80 13.81 16.19 -2.71
C VAL A 80 15.31 16.14 -2.92
N ASP A 81 16.01 15.41 -2.09
CA ASP A 81 17.45 15.20 -2.22
C ASP A 81 17.79 14.01 -3.14
N GLU A 82 19.08 13.80 -3.41
CA GLU A 82 19.57 12.71 -4.26
C GLU A 82 19.32 11.31 -3.66
N LYS A 83 19.01 11.22 -2.37
CA LYS A 83 18.70 9.97 -1.66
C LYS A 83 17.21 9.77 -1.43
N MET A 84 16.38 10.54 -2.12
CA MET A 84 14.92 10.53 -1.97
C MET A 84 14.43 10.87 -0.56
N ALA A 85 15.23 11.63 0.23
CA ALA A 85 14.68 12.30 1.39
C ALA A 85 13.89 13.53 0.94
N ILE A 86 12.71 13.71 1.51
CA ILE A 86 11.79 14.80 1.17
C ILE A 86 11.73 15.75 2.36
N GLU A 87 12.18 16.99 2.16
CA GLU A 87 11.92 18.10 3.07
C GLU A 87 10.59 18.74 2.74
N VAL A 88 9.70 18.84 3.72
CA VAL A 88 8.36 19.40 3.61
C VAL A 88 8.24 20.61 4.54
N ASN A 89 8.00 21.78 3.99
CA ASN A 89 7.81 23.02 4.73
C ASN A 89 6.39 23.54 4.52
N ALA A 90 5.52 23.33 5.51
CA ALA A 90 4.13 23.78 5.49
C ALA A 90 3.90 25.18 6.10
N SER A 91 4.96 25.96 6.35
CA SER A 91 4.81 27.36 6.79
C SER A 91 4.16 28.24 5.75
N THR A 92 4.33 27.92 4.46
CA THR A 92 3.86 28.63 3.29
C THR A 92 2.46 28.22 2.83
N LEU A 93 1.81 27.25 3.50
CA LEU A 93 0.48 26.78 3.14
C LEU A 93 -0.53 27.94 3.07
N ASN A 94 -1.18 28.06 1.92
CA ASN A 94 -2.12 29.14 1.60
C ASN A 94 -3.55 28.67 1.26
N SER A 95 -3.72 27.36 1.02
CA SER A 95 -5.02 26.74 0.69
C SER A 95 -5.29 25.51 1.57
N ALA A 96 -6.45 25.45 2.20
CA ALA A 96 -6.94 24.30 2.94
C ALA A 96 -7.91 23.44 2.09
N VAL A 97 -7.68 23.38 0.78
CA VAL A 97 -8.54 22.68 -0.19
C VAL A 97 -7.77 21.54 -0.85
N ALA A 98 -8.27 20.31 -0.72
CA ALA A 98 -7.78 19.14 -1.45
C ALA A 98 -8.69 18.86 -2.66
N PRO A 99 -8.23 19.16 -3.90
CA PRO A 99 -9.09 19.20 -5.07
C PRO A 99 -9.42 17.80 -5.61
N TYR A 100 -10.60 17.65 -6.23
CA TYR A 100 -11.10 16.39 -6.80
C TYR A 100 -10.09 15.70 -7.74
N GLY A 101 -9.37 16.47 -8.58
CA GLY A 101 -8.43 15.93 -9.56
C GLY A 101 -7.38 15.00 -8.95
N LEU A 102 -6.86 15.32 -7.75
CA LEU A 102 -5.87 14.54 -7.02
C LEU A 102 -6.51 13.51 -6.07
N VAL A 103 -7.54 13.92 -5.32
CA VAL A 103 -8.21 13.04 -4.35
C VAL A 103 -8.83 11.80 -5.00
N LYS A 104 -9.38 11.92 -6.23
CA LYS A 104 -9.97 10.79 -6.95
C LYS A 104 -8.97 9.70 -7.31
N THR A 105 -7.69 10.05 -7.47
CA THR A 105 -6.63 9.11 -7.87
C THR A 105 -6.00 8.41 -6.67
N MET A 106 -6.03 9.05 -5.49
CA MET A 106 -5.39 8.53 -4.28
C MET A 106 -6.29 8.76 -3.05
N ARG A 107 -6.88 7.69 -2.52
CA ARG A 107 -7.77 7.77 -1.34
C ARG A 107 -7.10 8.29 -0.06
N ALA A 108 -5.77 8.05 0.08
CA ALA A 108 -5.00 8.57 1.21
C ALA A 108 -5.05 10.10 1.33
N SER A 109 -5.44 10.81 0.26
CA SER A 109 -5.66 12.26 0.29
C SER A 109 -6.67 12.71 1.36
N ILE A 110 -7.56 11.83 1.85
CA ILE A 110 -8.45 12.13 2.97
C ILE A 110 -7.71 12.43 4.28
N LEU A 111 -6.46 11.96 4.42
CA LEU A 111 -5.64 12.17 5.61
C LEU A 111 -5.30 13.64 5.86
N VAL A 112 -5.36 14.52 4.86
CA VAL A 112 -5.13 15.96 5.07
C VAL A 112 -6.23 16.61 5.93
N LEU A 113 -7.40 15.96 6.07
CA LEU A 113 -8.55 16.51 6.77
C LEU A 113 -8.25 16.80 8.25
N GLY A 114 -7.68 15.83 8.96
CA GLY A 114 -7.33 15.97 10.39
C GLY A 114 -6.30 17.08 10.65
N PRO A 115 -5.12 17.05 10.02
CA PRO A 115 -4.10 18.08 10.18
C PRO A 115 -4.58 19.49 9.81
N LEU A 116 -5.34 19.65 8.73
CA LEU A 116 -5.89 20.96 8.35
C LEU A 116 -6.86 21.50 9.41
N LEU A 117 -7.75 20.65 9.92
CA LEU A 117 -8.66 21.04 11.00
C LEU A 117 -7.91 21.37 12.29
N ALA A 118 -6.94 20.56 12.67
CA ALA A 118 -6.17 20.72 13.89
C ALA A 118 -5.41 22.05 13.92
N ARG A 119 -4.75 22.41 12.79
CA ARG A 119 -3.89 23.58 12.72
C ARG A 119 -4.60 24.84 12.19
N TYR A 120 -5.49 24.69 11.20
CA TYR A 120 -6.12 25.83 10.49
C TYR A 120 -7.58 26.02 10.84
N GLY A 121 -8.20 25.10 11.57
CA GLY A 121 -9.61 25.15 11.95
C GLY A 121 -10.60 25.00 10.79
N ARG A 122 -10.12 24.69 9.59
CA ARG A 122 -10.96 24.49 8.38
C ARG A 122 -10.28 23.53 7.41
N ALA A 123 -11.08 22.76 6.67
CA ALA A 123 -10.63 21.93 5.57
C ALA A 123 -11.76 21.75 4.54
N GLU A 124 -11.41 21.72 3.27
CA GLU A 124 -12.30 21.33 2.18
C GLU A 124 -11.64 20.19 1.40
N VAL A 125 -12.15 18.97 1.54
CA VAL A 125 -11.57 17.78 0.92
C VAL A 125 -12.60 17.16 0.01
N SER A 126 -12.27 16.95 -1.26
CA SER A 126 -13.14 16.23 -2.17
C SER A 126 -13.44 14.84 -1.65
N LEU A 127 -14.67 14.36 -1.86
CA LEU A 127 -14.98 12.96 -1.60
C LEU A 127 -14.09 12.07 -2.46
N PRO A 128 -13.41 11.06 -1.87
CA PRO A 128 -12.62 10.13 -2.65
C PRO A 128 -13.51 9.30 -3.57
N GLY A 129 -13.05 9.02 -4.78
CA GLY A 129 -13.75 8.15 -5.72
C GLY A 129 -13.93 6.73 -5.17
N GLY A 130 -14.78 5.93 -5.83
CA GLY A 130 -14.98 4.52 -5.49
C GLY A 130 -13.67 3.72 -5.53
N CYS A 131 -13.59 2.67 -4.73
CA CYS A 131 -12.45 1.75 -4.73
C CYS A 131 -12.86 0.42 -5.36
N ALA A 132 -12.04 -0.09 -6.28
CA ALA A 132 -12.31 -1.35 -6.96
C ALA A 132 -12.33 -2.57 -6.01
N ILE A 133 -11.58 -2.52 -4.90
CA ILE A 133 -11.43 -3.64 -3.95
C ILE A 133 -12.49 -3.67 -2.83
N GLY A 134 -13.35 -2.63 -2.72
CA GLY A 134 -14.42 -2.62 -1.72
C GLY A 134 -14.74 -1.26 -1.13
N SER A 135 -15.78 -1.21 -0.30
CA SER A 135 -16.18 0.01 0.39
C SER A 135 -15.17 0.40 1.47
N ARG A 136 -14.77 1.66 1.46
CA ARG A 136 -13.89 2.25 2.49
C ARG A 136 -14.57 3.51 3.00
N PRO A 137 -15.47 3.38 3.97
CA PRO A 137 -16.29 4.50 4.39
C PRO A 137 -15.46 5.60 5.06
N VAL A 138 -15.57 6.82 4.57
CA VAL A 138 -14.94 8.01 5.20
C VAL A 138 -15.66 8.44 6.48
N ASN A 139 -16.84 7.88 6.74
CA ASN A 139 -17.67 8.22 7.90
C ASN A 139 -16.96 7.98 9.24
N LEU A 140 -16.02 7.02 9.32
CA LEU A 140 -15.24 6.80 10.55
C LEU A 140 -14.38 8.02 10.88
N HIS A 141 -13.73 8.62 9.88
CA HIS A 141 -12.97 9.87 10.04
C HIS A 141 -13.90 11.00 10.50
N LEU A 142 -15.06 11.14 9.84
CA LEU A 142 -15.99 12.23 10.09
C LEU A 142 -16.63 12.15 11.48
N LYS A 143 -17.13 10.96 11.89
CA LYS A 143 -17.67 10.74 13.23
C LYS A 143 -16.67 11.11 14.33
N GLY A 144 -15.40 10.69 14.18
CA GLY A 144 -14.35 11.02 15.12
C GLY A 144 -14.10 12.53 15.21
N LEU A 145 -14.02 13.22 14.07
CA LEU A 145 -13.82 14.67 14.02
C LEU A 145 -15.04 15.44 14.54
N GLU A 146 -16.28 14.99 14.26
CA GLU A 146 -17.50 15.55 14.84
C GLU A 146 -17.51 15.41 16.35
N ALA A 147 -17.11 14.25 16.90
CA ALA A 147 -16.97 14.05 18.34
C ALA A 147 -15.91 14.99 18.97
N MET A 148 -14.89 15.40 18.20
CA MET A 148 -13.91 16.41 18.57
C MET A 148 -14.42 17.87 18.41
N GLY A 149 -15.68 18.06 17.99
CA GLY A 149 -16.33 19.38 17.88
C GLY A 149 -16.20 20.06 16.53
N THR A 150 -16.08 19.29 15.46
CA THR A 150 -16.06 19.77 14.07
C THR A 150 -17.47 19.85 13.50
N ASP A 151 -17.82 20.98 12.87
CA ASP A 151 -19.01 21.11 12.04
C ASP A 151 -18.68 20.63 10.63
N ILE A 152 -19.41 19.63 10.13
CA ILE A 152 -19.17 19.03 8.82
C ILE A 152 -20.41 19.16 7.95
N ILE A 153 -20.22 19.63 6.72
CA ILE A 153 -21.26 19.68 5.68
C ILE A 153 -20.72 19.05 4.38
N PHE A 154 -21.64 18.51 3.58
CA PHE A 154 -21.35 18.01 2.24
C PHE A 154 -21.92 18.98 1.21
N GLU A 155 -21.05 19.55 0.39
CA GLU A 155 -21.47 20.50 -0.63
C GLU A 155 -20.60 20.40 -1.89
N GLY A 156 -21.22 20.30 -3.05
CA GLY A 156 -20.52 20.26 -4.34
C GLY A 156 -19.57 19.08 -4.52
N GLY A 157 -19.79 17.94 -3.81
CA GLY A 157 -18.91 16.78 -3.83
C GLY A 157 -17.70 16.92 -2.88
N TYR A 158 -17.72 17.92 -2.00
CA TYR A 158 -16.68 18.15 -1.00
C TYR A 158 -17.19 17.93 0.43
N ILE A 159 -16.33 17.44 1.27
CA ILE A 159 -16.43 17.48 2.73
C ILE A 159 -15.89 18.86 3.13
N LYS A 160 -16.74 19.73 3.64
CA LYS A 160 -16.36 21.03 4.20
C LYS A 160 -16.48 20.95 5.70
N ALA A 161 -15.35 21.09 6.37
CA ALA A 161 -15.24 20.90 7.81
C ALA A 161 -14.66 22.14 8.48
N LYS A 162 -15.21 22.52 9.65
CA LYS A 162 -14.80 23.69 10.43
C LYS A 162 -14.83 23.37 11.92
N ALA A 163 -13.80 23.84 12.64
CA ALA A 163 -13.74 23.82 14.09
C ALA A 163 -13.02 25.05 14.59
N LYS A 164 -13.45 25.63 15.71
CA LYS A 164 -12.69 26.73 16.32
C LYS A 164 -11.36 26.23 16.89
N ARG A 165 -11.38 25.13 17.59
CA ARG A 165 -10.27 24.30 18.07
C ARG A 165 -10.85 22.93 18.38
N LEU A 166 -10.17 21.88 17.97
CA LEU A 166 -10.58 20.52 18.29
C LEU A 166 -10.48 20.28 19.81
N LYS A 167 -11.35 19.44 20.34
CA LYS A 167 -11.39 19.07 21.75
C LYS A 167 -11.10 17.59 21.91
N GLY A 168 -10.24 17.28 22.87
CA GLY A 168 -9.99 15.91 23.27
C GLY A 168 -11.27 15.23 23.73
N THR A 169 -11.46 13.99 23.32
CA THR A 169 -12.66 13.18 23.63
C THR A 169 -12.33 11.70 23.50
N ARG A 170 -13.26 10.85 23.94
CA ARG A 170 -13.18 9.41 23.73
C ARG A 170 -13.85 9.04 22.43
N ILE A 171 -13.14 8.36 21.55
CA ILE A 171 -13.60 7.95 20.21
C ILE A 171 -13.51 6.43 20.14
N PHE A 172 -14.64 5.75 19.94
CA PHE A 172 -14.68 4.33 19.65
C PHE A 172 -14.80 4.14 18.13
N MET A 173 -13.86 3.41 17.54
CA MET A 173 -13.88 3.08 16.12
C MET A 173 -14.81 1.88 15.90
N ASP A 174 -15.95 2.07 15.24
CA ASP A 174 -16.93 0.99 14.94
C ASP A 174 -16.28 -0.18 14.16
N MET A 175 -15.26 0.14 13.36
CA MET A 175 -14.42 -0.81 12.64
C MET A 175 -12.96 -0.35 12.73
N ILE A 176 -12.03 -1.31 12.80
CA ILE A 176 -10.60 -1.01 12.69
C ILE A 176 -10.31 -0.38 11.33
N SER A 177 -9.70 0.79 11.33
CA SER A 177 -9.34 1.53 10.13
C SER A 177 -7.97 2.19 10.30
N VAL A 178 -7.01 1.79 9.46
CA VAL A 178 -5.66 2.36 9.47
C VAL A 178 -5.73 3.86 9.22
N THR A 179 -6.27 4.29 8.08
CA THR A 179 -6.37 5.72 7.74
C THR A 179 -7.28 6.51 8.68
N GLY A 180 -8.30 5.87 9.27
CA GLY A 180 -9.14 6.47 10.31
C GLY A 180 -8.34 6.77 11.57
N THR A 181 -7.55 5.79 12.03
CA THR A 181 -6.66 5.95 13.20
C THR A 181 -5.61 7.01 12.95
N GLU A 182 -4.91 6.98 11.81
CA GLU A 182 -3.90 7.98 11.41
C GLU A 182 -4.47 9.39 11.42
N ASN A 183 -5.62 9.59 10.77
CA ASN A 183 -6.24 10.90 10.64
C ASN A 183 -6.68 11.48 12.00
N LEU A 184 -7.33 10.66 12.83
CA LEU A 184 -7.77 11.07 14.16
C LEU A 184 -6.60 11.27 15.12
N MET A 185 -5.54 10.45 15.02
CA MET A 185 -4.33 10.62 15.81
C MET A 185 -3.64 11.95 15.48
N MET A 186 -3.45 12.27 14.19
CA MET A 186 -2.93 13.56 13.75
C MET A 186 -3.79 14.73 14.23
N ALA A 187 -5.11 14.63 14.09
CA ALA A 187 -6.03 15.67 14.53
C ALA A 187 -5.97 15.91 16.04
N ALA A 188 -5.78 14.86 16.83
CA ALA A 188 -5.75 14.91 18.28
C ALA A 188 -4.50 15.58 18.85
N THR A 189 -3.37 15.59 18.11
CA THR A 189 -2.09 16.17 18.60
C THR A 189 -2.19 17.63 19.02
N LEU A 190 -3.03 18.43 18.34
CA LEU A 190 -3.23 19.85 18.63
C LEU A 190 -4.61 20.15 19.27
N ALA A 191 -5.38 19.12 19.63
CA ALA A 191 -6.66 19.28 20.30
C ALA A 191 -6.49 19.82 21.73
N LYS A 192 -7.52 20.44 22.29
CA LYS A 192 -7.53 20.86 23.68
C LYS A 192 -7.92 19.68 24.59
N GLY A 193 -7.00 19.22 25.44
CA GLY A 193 -7.22 18.11 26.38
C GLY A 193 -6.81 16.76 25.78
N THR A 194 -7.25 15.68 26.41
CA THR A 194 -6.85 14.30 26.08
C THR A 194 -7.87 13.66 25.12
N THR A 195 -7.38 13.01 24.09
CA THR A 195 -8.16 12.15 23.20
C THR A 195 -7.79 10.68 23.44
N VAL A 196 -8.80 9.82 23.51
CA VAL A 196 -8.60 8.37 23.59
C VAL A 196 -9.27 7.73 22.38
N ILE A 197 -8.49 7.08 21.54
CA ILE A 197 -8.99 6.31 20.38
C ILE A 197 -9.04 4.83 20.80
N GLU A 198 -10.22 4.23 20.79
CA GLU A 198 -10.44 2.81 21.09
C GLU A 198 -10.77 2.02 19.85
N ASN A 199 -10.43 0.73 19.85
CA ASN A 199 -10.46 -0.14 18.68
C ASN A 199 -9.61 0.42 17.54
N ALA A 200 -8.47 1.02 17.90
CA ALA A 200 -7.50 1.60 16.97
C ALA A 200 -6.82 0.52 16.11
N ALA A 201 -6.34 0.90 14.94
CA ALA A 201 -5.46 0.08 14.13
C ALA A 201 -4.09 -0.08 14.82
N LYS A 202 -3.48 -1.26 14.65
CA LYS A 202 -2.24 -1.68 15.35
C LYS A 202 -1.06 -1.83 14.41
N GLU A 203 -1.25 -1.56 13.12
CA GLU A 203 -0.25 -1.73 12.07
C GLU A 203 1.05 -0.98 12.42
N PRO A 204 2.21 -1.53 12.03
CA PRO A 204 3.51 -0.88 12.23
C PRO A 204 3.55 0.56 11.73
N GLU A 205 2.81 0.86 10.68
CA GLU A 205 2.67 2.20 10.08
C GLU A 205 2.01 3.20 11.04
N ILE A 206 1.14 2.74 11.96
CA ILE A 206 0.56 3.56 13.04
C ILE A 206 1.61 3.89 14.09
N VAL A 207 2.44 2.91 14.44
CA VAL A 207 3.53 3.10 15.40
C VAL A 207 4.58 4.06 14.85
N ASP A 208 4.91 3.94 13.56
CA ASP A 208 5.84 4.80 12.84
C ASP A 208 5.36 6.26 12.82
N LEU A 209 4.09 6.49 12.48
CA LEU A 209 3.49 7.82 12.52
C LEU A 209 3.48 8.41 13.95
N ALA A 210 3.12 7.59 14.95
CA ALA A 210 3.13 8.04 16.35
C ALA A 210 4.54 8.41 16.82
N SER A 211 5.56 7.65 16.41
CA SER A 211 6.97 7.96 16.69
C SER A 211 7.37 9.31 16.12
N ALA A 212 7.10 9.54 14.82
CA ALA A 212 7.38 10.80 14.15
C ALA A 212 6.65 11.99 14.81
N LEU A 213 5.37 11.82 15.15
CA LEU A 213 4.61 12.87 15.84
C LEU A 213 5.18 13.17 17.24
N ASN A 214 5.62 12.15 17.98
CA ASN A 214 6.27 12.33 19.28
C ASN A 214 7.63 13.03 19.14
N GLU A 215 8.41 12.73 18.11
CA GLU A 215 9.63 13.46 17.76
C GLU A 215 9.33 14.96 17.47
N MET A 216 8.18 15.25 16.85
CA MET A 216 7.70 16.61 16.62
C MET A 216 7.21 17.30 17.93
N GLY A 217 7.14 16.59 19.04
CA GLY A 217 6.72 17.12 20.35
C GLY A 217 5.28 16.77 20.74
N ALA A 218 4.60 15.86 20.04
CA ALA A 218 3.32 15.32 20.48
C ALA A 218 3.47 14.44 21.73
N ARG A 219 2.35 14.07 22.33
CA ARG A 219 2.29 13.19 23.50
C ARG A 219 1.32 12.06 23.22
N ILE A 220 1.84 11.00 22.58
CA ILE A 220 1.06 9.84 22.12
C ILE A 220 1.58 8.60 22.82
N GLU A 221 0.67 7.85 23.46
CA GLU A 221 0.94 6.57 24.11
C GLU A 221 0.01 5.50 23.56
N GLY A 222 0.40 4.23 23.64
CA GLY A 222 -0.42 3.08 23.24
C GLY A 222 -0.49 2.80 21.74
N ALA A 223 0.28 3.49 20.89
CA ALA A 223 0.37 3.12 19.46
C ALA A 223 0.82 1.66 19.30
N GLY A 224 0.18 0.92 18.37
CA GLY A 224 0.38 -0.53 18.23
C GLY A 224 -0.52 -1.39 19.15
N THR A 225 -1.33 -0.75 20.00
CA THR A 225 -2.38 -1.43 20.80
C THR A 225 -3.78 -1.04 20.29
N ASP A 226 -4.83 -1.60 20.88
CA ASP A 226 -6.21 -1.23 20.56
C ASP A 226 -6.68 0.08 21.18
N GLN A 227 -5.85 0.69 22.03
CA GLN A 227 -6.14 1.98 22.66
C GLN A 227 -4.97 2.93 22.51
N ILE A 228 -5.19 4.10 21.90
CA ILE A 228 -4.21 5.16 21.77
C ILE A 228 -4.68 6.37 22.56
N VAL A 229 -3.80 6.89 23.41
CA VAL A 229 -4.04 8.08 24.23
C VAL A 229 -3.17 9.22 23.73
N ILE A 230 -3.78 10.38 23.44
CA ILE A 230 -3.11 11.56 22.90
C ILE A 230 -3.44 12.76 23.79
N ASP A 231 -2.43 13.32 24.43
CA ASP A 231 -2.53 14.61 25.11
C ASP A 231 -2.18 15.73 24.16
N GLY A 232 -3.17 16.55 23.81
CA GLY A 232 -2.99 17.63 22.85
C GLY A 232 -2.04 18.71 23.35
N VAL A 233 -1.19 19.19 22.44
CA VAL A 233 -0.21 20.26 22.70
C VAL A 233 -0.61 21.57 21.98
N GLU A 234 0.06 22.67 22.29
CA GLU A 234 -0.25 23.97 21.64
C GLU A 234 0.38 24.06 20.23
N GLU A 235 1.57 23.48 20.04
CA GLU A 235 2.31 23.51 18.78
C GLU A 235 3.21 22.27 18.67
N LEU A 236 3.58 21.94 17.44
CA LEU A 236 4.54 20.89 17.08
C LEU A 236 5.73 21.51 16.35
N GLY A 237 6.93 20.95 16.60
CA GLY A 237 8.17 21.28 15.90
C GLY A 237 8.34 20.48 14.60
N GLY A 238 9.50 20.68 13.94
CA GLY A 238 9.94 19.82 12.84
C GLY A 238 10.57 18.52 13.35
N THR A 239 10.78 17.57 12.43
CA THR A 239 11.52 16.33 12.73
C THR A 239 12.33 15.88 11.54
N HIS A 240 13.25 14.93 11.77
CA HIS A 240 13.91 14.15 10.73
C HIS A 240 13.63 12.68 10.99
N HIS A 241 12.66 12.14 10.29
CA HIS A 241 12.16 10.77 10.49
C HIS A 241 12.51 9.87 9.30
N ARG A 242 12.85 8.60 9.58
CA ARG A 242 13.11 7.57 8.58
C ARG A 242 11.91 6.64 8.48
N VAL A 243 11.29 6.57 7.30
CA VAL A 243 10.18 5.64 7.01
C VAL A 243 10.61 4.19 7.25
N ILE A 244 9.78 3.41 7.92
CA ILE A 244 9.99 1.97 8.11
C ILE A 244 9.99 1.22 6.77
N PRO A 245 10.70 0.06 6.65
CA PRO A 245 10.68 -0.76 5.44
C PRO A 245 9.29 -1.32 5.11
N ASP A 246 8.99 -1.50 3.81
CA ASP A 246 7.72 -2.07 3.35
C ASP A 246 7.66 -3.59 3.56
N ARG A 247 6.97 -4.03 4.62
CA ARG A 247 6.74 -5.44 4.95
C ARG A 247 5.99 -6.22 3.88
N ILE A 248 5.19 -5.54 3.05
CA ILE A 248 4.43 -6.17 1.96
C ILE A 248 5.33 -6.38 0.74
N GLU A 249 6.18 -5.42 0.42
CA GLU A 249 7.23 -5.61 -0.59
C GLU A 249 8.14 -6.78 -0.19
N ALA A 250 8.62 -6.79 1.06
CA ALA A 250 9.47 -7.87 1.57
C ALA A 250 8.79 -9.25 1.45
N GLY A 251 7.54 -9.38 1.92
CA GLY A 251 6.78 -10.62 1.80
C GLY A 251 6.58 -11.06 0.34
N THR A 252 6.37 -10.11 -0.57
CA THR A 252 6.21 -10.39 -2.01
C THR A 252 7.49 -10.96 -2.62
N PHE A 253 8.67 -10.42 -2.31
CA PHE A 253 9.95 -10.97 -2.81
C PHE A 253 10.29 -12.33 -2.18
N LEU A 254 10.00 -12.54 -0.88
CA LEU A 254 10.18 -13.86 -0.26
C LEU A 254 9.31 -14.91 -0.95
N LEU A 255 8.04 -14.59 -1.21
CA LEU A 255 7.13 -15.50 -1.92
C LEU A 255 7.59 -15.73 -3.36
N ALA A 256 8.12 -14.72 -4.06
CA ALA A 256 8.68 -14.86 -5.41
C ALA A 256 9.81 -15.91 -5.44
N ALA A 257 10.71 -15.86 -4.46
CA ALA A 257 11.79 -16.86 -4.34
C ALA A 257 11.23 -18.25 -4.05
N LEU A 258 10.26 -18.38 -3.14
CA LEU A 258 9.64 -19.66 -2.80
C LEU A 258 9.03 -20.32 -4.04
N VAL A 259 8.16 -19.60 -4.76
CA VAL A 259 7.43 -20.20 -5.91
C VAL A 259 8.33 -20.45 -7.13
N SER A 260 9.47 -19.78 -7.23
CA SER A 260 10.44 -20.00 -8.31
C SER A 260 11.49 -21.08 -8.02
N GLY A 261 11.47 -21.68 -6.83
CA GLY A 261 12.49 -22.65 -6.40
C GLY A 261 13.84 -21.99 -6.09
N GLY A 262 13.84 -20.75 -5.60
CA GLY A 262 15.00 -19.90 -5.43
C GLY A 262 15.50 -19.76 -3.99
N LYS A 263 16.54 -18.92 -3.84
CA LYS A 263 17.11 -18.53 -2.56
C LYS A 263 17.50 -17.07 -2.56
N ILE A 264 16.89 -16.27 -1.68
CA ILE A 264 17.18 -14.84 -1.58
C ILE A 264 17.45 -14.38 -0.16
N LYS A 265 18.11 -13.24 -0.04
CA LYS A 265 18.27 -12.52 1.21
C LYS A 265 17.72 -11.10 1.02
N LEU A 266 16.84 -10.70 1.91
CA LEU A 266 16.33 -9.32 1.98
C LEU A 266 17.08 -8.56 3.06
N ARG A 267 17.47 -7.32 2.76
CA ARG A 267 18.05 -6.37 3.71
C ARG A 267 17.10 -5.20 3.93
N ASP A 268 17.39 -4.41 4.95
CA ASP A 268 16.57 -3.28 5.35
C ASP A 268 15.13 -3.72 5.60
N VAL A 269 14.91 -4.77 6.39
CA VAL A 269 13.60 -5.27 6.80
C VAL A 269 13.47 -5.27 8.32
N GLN A 270 12.23 -5.24 8.78
CA GLN A 270 11.90 -5.46 10.19
C GLN A 270 11.07 -6.74 10.31
N PRO A 271 11.71 -7.89 10.58
CA PRO A 271 11.04 -9.20 10.51
C PRO A 271 9.83 -9.33 11.43
N HIS A 272 9.85 -8.68 12.60
CA HIS A 272 8.75 -8.68 13.56
C HIS A 272 7.48 -7.98 13.03
N HIS A 273 7.58 -7.17 11.96
CA HIS A 273 6.42 -6.57 11.30
C HIS A 273 5.67 -7.54 10.36
N MET A 274 6.24 -8.72 10.09
CA MET A 274 5.71 -9.66 9.11
C MET A 274 5.62 -11.11 9.60
N GLU A 275 5.57 -11.34 10.91
CA GLU A 275 5.54 -12.67 11.53
C GLU A 275 4.44 -13.58 10.97
N ALA A 276 3.22 -13.04 10.75
CA ALA A 276 2.11 -13.81 10.17
C ALA A 276 2.43 -14.31 8.75
N VAL A 277 3.14 -13.50 7.95
CA VAL A 277 3.57 -13.87 6.59
C VAL A 277 4.70 -14.89 6.65
N LEU A 278 5.74 -14.65 7.48
CA LEU A 278 6.86 -15.58 7.66
C LEU A 278 6.37 -16.93 8.14
N GLY A 279 5.45 -16.98 9.13
CA GLY A 279 4.85 -18.21 9.61
C GLY A 279 4.15 -19.01 8.51
N LYS A 280 3.44 -18.34 7.60
CA LYS A 280 2.77 -18.98 6.46
C LYS A 280 3.74 -19.46 5.37
N LEU A 281 4.84 -18.77 5.16
CA LEU A 281 5.91 -19.24 4.26
C LEU A 281 6.61 -20.48 4.81
N VAL A 282 6.86 -20.54 6.13
CA VAL A 282 7.38 -21.74 6.80
C VAL A 282 6.39 -22.91 6.72
N GLU A 283 5.08 -22.66 6.93
CA GLU A 283 4.01 -23.67 6.77
C GLU A 283 3.99 -24.23 5.33
N ALA A 284 4.31 -23.39 4.33
CA ALA A 284 4.42 -23.78 2.92
C ALA A 284 5.70 -24.61 2.62
N GLY A 285 6.60 -24.75 3.58
CA GLY A 285 7.83 -25.53 3.47
C GLY A 285 9.11 -24.69 3.30
N ALA A 286 9.03 -23.36 3.27
CA ALA A 286 10.21 -22.52 3.12
C ALA A 286 11.19 -22.65 4.31
N VAL A 287 12.48 -22.67 4.02
CA VAL A 287 13.53 -22.52 5.02
C VAL A 287 13.84 -21.05 5.20
N ILE A 288 13.58 -20.51 6.39
CA ILE A 288 13.74 -19.09 6.68
C ILE A 288 14.74 -18.87 7.81
N GLU A 289 15.67 -17.94 7.60
CA GLU A 289 16.56 -17.43 8.64
C GLU A 289 16.27 -15.93 8.82
N VAL A 290 16.26 -15.49 10.08
CA VAL A 290 15.91 -14.12 10.47
C VAL A 290 17.05 -13.50 11.24
N GLY A 291 17.47 -12.28 10.84
CA GLY A 291 18.41 -11.45 11.60
C GLY A 291 17.70 -10.21 12.17
N GLU A 292 18.48 -9.23 12.59
CA GLU A 292 17.93 -7.99 13.17
C GLU A 292 17.22 -7.14 12.09
N ASP A 293 17.88 -6.97 10.93
CA ASP A 293 17.43 -6.15 9.81
C ASP A 293 17.41 -6.89 8.46
N TRP A 294 17.41 -8.22 8.49
CA TRP A 294 17.38 -9.06 7.29
C TRP A 294 16.58 -10.35 7.49
N VAL A 295 16.08 -10.87 6.36
CA VAL A 295 15.46 -12.19 6.27
C VAL A 295 16.04 -12.92 5.06
N SER A 296 16.42 -14.18 5.18
CA SER A 296 16.70 -15.04 4.03
C SER A 296 15.63 -16.12 3.91
N LEU A 297 15.34 -16.50 2.68
CA LEU A 297 14.45 -17.62 2.37
C LEU A 297 15.11 -18.51 1.33
N GLU A 298 15.03 -19.82 1.56
CA GLU A 298 15.36 -20.85 0.59
C GLU A 298 14.13 -21.74 0.34
N SER A 299 13.82 -21.98 -0.94
CA SER A 299 12.73 -22.86 -1.35
C SER A 299 13.03 -24.30 -0.96
N PRO A 300 12.04 -25.10 -0.51
CA PRO A 300 12.26 -26.52 -0.21
C PRO A 300 12.61 -27.32 -1.47
N GLU A 301 13.28 -28.47 -1.27
CA GLU A 301 13.44 -29.47 -2.32
C GLU A 301 12.13 -30.25 -2.58
N ASP A 302 11.31 -30.41 -1.54
CA ASP A 302 9.99 -31.04 -1.61
C ASP A 302 8.96 -30.09 -2.23
N PRO A 303 7.83 -30.60 -2.75
CA PRO A 303 6.74 -29.77 -3.27
C PRO A 303 6.22 -28.77 -2.22
N ILE A 304 5.92 -27.54 -2.67
CA ILE A 304 5.34 -26.50 -1.84
C ILE A 304 4.01 -27.00 -1.26
N GLN A 305 3.85 -26.86 0.06
CA GLN A 305 2.63 -27.27 0.75
C GLN A 305 1.53 -26.20 0.63
N PRO A 306 0.26 -26.62 0.46
CA PRO A 306 -0.87 -25.69 0.44
C PRO A 306 -1.11 -25.08 1.83
N VAL A 307 -1.36 -23.77 1.89
CA VAL A 307 -1.55 -23.07 3.16
C VAL A 307 -2.91 -22.38 3.21
N GLY A 308 -3.67 -22.61 4.29
CA GLY A 308 -4.91 -21.90 4.56
C GLY A 308 -4.64 -20.46 5.00
N ILE A 309 -5.32 -19.49 4.37
CA ILE A 309 -5.20 -18.07 4.70
C ILE A 309 -6.57 -17.50 5.08
N ARG A 310 -6.58 -16.69 6.15
CA ARG A 310 -7.69 -15.80 6.49
C ARG A 310 -7.13 -14.41 6.75
N THR A 311 -7.51 -13.43 5.95
CA THR A 311 -7.07 -12.04 6.17
C THR A 311 -7.70 -11.47 7.43
N SER A 312 -6.97 -10.63 8.13
CA SER A 312 -7.45 -9.89 9.30
C SER A 312 -6.55 -8.68 9.59
N PRO A 313 -7.04 -7.68 10.35
CA PRO A 313 -6.20 -6.57 10.81
C PRO A 313 -4.96 -7.06 11.55
N TYR A 314 -3.90 -6.26 11.50
CA TYR A 314 -2.62 -6.56 12.18
C TYR A 314 -2.84 -6.84 13.69
N PRO A 315 -2.15 -7.83 14.30
CA PRO A 315 -1.04 -8.64 13.73
C PRO A 315 -1.47 -9.89 12.94
N GLY A 316 -2.72 -9.96 12.51
CA GLY A 316 -3.18 -11.06 11.68
C GLY A 316 -2.64 -11.00 10.25
N PHE A 317 -3.09 -11.95 9.40
CA PHE A 317 -2.58 -12.05 8.04
C PHE A 317 -3.05 -10.87 7.17
N PRO A 318 -2.12 -10.09 6.58
CA PRO A 318 -2.46 -8.86 5.87
C PRO A 318 -3.17 -9.12 4.53
N THR A 319 -4.28 -8.41 4.31
CA THR A 319 -5.02 -8.45 3.04
C THR A 319 -4.13 -8.06 1.82
N ASP A 320 -3.08 -7.27 2.04
CA ASP A 320 -2.13 -6.87 0.99
C ASP A 320 -1.23 -8.02 0.48
N MET A 321 -1.17 -9.15 1.21
CA MET A 321 -0.47 -10.37 0.80
C MET A 321 -1.41 -11.48 0.28
N GLN A 322 -2.71 -11.25 0.31
CA GLN A 322 -3.72 -12.26 -0.05
C GLN A 322 -3.51 -12.81 -1.47
N ALA A 323 -3.30 -11.95 -2.47
CA ALA A 323 -3.15 -12.36 -3.86
C ALA A 323 -1.87 -13.16 -4.11
N GLN A 324 -0.77 -12.82 -3.45
CA GLN A 324 0.48 -13.54 -3.53
C GLN A 324 0.32 -14.98 -3.01
N PHE A 325 -0.42 -15.17 -1.91
CA PHE A 325 -0.70 -16.52 -1.39
C PHE A 325 -1.75 -17.28 -2.19
N VAL A 326 -2.67 -16.61 -2.90
CA VAL A 326 -3.49 -17.26 -3.92
C VAL A 326 -2.60 -17.84 -5.02
N LEU A 327 -1.58 -17.10 -5.48
CA LEU A 327 -0.60 -17.61 -6.44
C LEU A 327 0.18 -18.79 -5.88
N LEU A 328 0.75 -18.69 -4.67
CA LEU A 328 1.47 -19.80 -4.02
C LEU A 328 0.64 -21.07 -4.01
N ASN A 329 -0.61 -20.97 -3.54
CA ASN A 329 -1.54 -22.10 -3.47
C ASN A 329 -1.93 -22.63 -4.87
N SER A 330 -1.87 -21.80 -5.91
CA SER A 330 -2.17 -22.24 -7.28
C SER A 330 -1.11 -23.21 -7.84
N VAL A 331 0.08 -23.28 -7.23
CA VAL A 331 1.16 -24.18 -7.64
C VAL A 331 1.61 -25.12 -6.51
N ALA A 332 0.95 -25.08 -5.36
CA ALA A 332 1.21 -25.99 -4.23
C ALA A 332 0.61 -27.38 -4.47
N ASP A 333 1.16 -28.39 -3.81
CA ASP A 333 0.71 -29.80 -3.93
C ASP A 333 -0.50 -30.06 -3.03
N GLY A 334 -1.71 -29.71 -3.49
CA GLY A 334 -2.95 -29.99 -2.78
C GLY A 334 -4.05 -28.93 -2.92
N ILE A 335 -4.97 -28.95 -1.97
CA ILE A 335 -6.13 -28.04 -1.92
C ILE A 335 -5.96 -27.09 -0.73
N SER A 336 -6.27 -25.83 -0.94
CA SER A 336 -6.27 -24.80 0.11
C SER A 336 -7.44 -23.85 -0.01
N THR A 337 -7.64 -23.04 1.03
CA THR A 337 -8.64 -21.98 1.05
C THR A 337 -8.02 -20.64 1.44
N VAL A 338 -8.46 -19.59 0.76
CA VAL A 338 -8.12 -18.21 1.11
C VAL A 338 -9.41 -17.44 1.37
N VAL A 339 -9.58 -16.95 2.61
CA VAL A 339 -10.77 -16.21 3.05
C VAL A 339 -10.40 -14.73 3.18
N GLU A 340 -11.00 -13.86 2.39
CA GLU A 340 -10.83 -12.41 2.46
C GLU A 340 -11.91 -11.80 3.36
N THR A 341 -11.51 -11.15 4.45
CA THR A 341 -12.45 -10.58 5.43
C THR A 341 -12.33 -9.05 5.57
N VAL A 342 -11.38 -8.44 4.89
CA VAL A 342 -11.12 -7.00 4.99
C VAL A 342 -11.73 -6.22 3.83
N PHE A 343 -11.61 -6.76 2.60
CA PHE A 343 -12.14 -6.12 1.40
C PHE A 343 -12.95 -7.09 0.53
N GLU A 344 -14.25 -6.85 0.42
CA GLU A 344 -15.23 -7.73 -0.22
C GLU A 344 -14.97 -8.05 -1.69
N ASN A 345 -14.31 -7.15 -2.44
CA ASN A 345 -14.08 -7.29 -3.89
C ASN A 345 -12.61 -7.56 -4.27
N ARG A 346 -11.80 -8.10 -3.36
CA ARG A 346 -10.36 -8.20 -3.58
C ARG A 346 -9.91 -9.48 -4.28
N PHE A 347 -10.78 -10.10 -5.07
CA PHE A 347 -10.47 -11.32 -5.84
C PHE A 347 -10.39 -11.12 -7.36
N MET A 348 -10.32 -9.89 -7.86
CA MET A 348 -10.31 -9.62 -9.30
C MET A 348 -9.13 -10.29 -10.04
N HIS A 349 -7.96 -10.42 -9.39
CA HIS A 349 -6.76 -11.08 -9.95
C HIS A 349 -6.97 -12.57 -10.23
N ILE A 350 -7.94 -13.23 -9.60
CA ILE A 350 -8.25 -14.64 -9.82
C ILE A 350 -8.67 -14.90 -11.27
N HIS A 351 -9.39 -13.99 -11.90
CA HIS A 351 -9.77 -14.14 -13.31
C HIS A 351 -8.55 -14.19 -14.22
N GLU A 352 -7.51 -13.42 -13.89
CA GLU A 352 -6.27 -13.40 -14.66
C GLU A 352 -5.41 -14.66 -14.36
N LEU A 353 -5.35 -15.12 -13.12
CA LEU A 353 -4.69 -16.39 -12.77
C LEU A 353 -5.38 -17.59 -13.45
N ARG A 354 -6.71 -17.61 -13.51
CA ARG A 354 -7.46 -18.65 -14.28
C ARG A 354 -7.11 -18.62 -15.76
N ARG A 355 -6.89 -17.43 -16.34
CA ARG A 355 -6.41 -17.28 -17.73
C ARG A 355 -5.05 -17.93 -17.94
N MET A 356 -4.20 -17.94 -16.90
CA MET A 356 -2.90 -18.62 -16.88
C MET A 356 -3.00 -20.12 -16.54
N GLY A 357 -4.20 -20.66 -16.30
CA GLY A 357 -4.44 -22.08 -16.04
C GLY A 357 -4.59 -22.45 -14.57
N ALA A 358 -4.65 -21.50 -13.64
CA ALA A 358 -4.90 -21.79 -12.23
C ALA A 358 -6.32 -22.36 -12.03
N ASN A 359 -6.44 -23.38 -11.17
CA ASN A 359 -7.70 -24.00 -10.79
C ASN A 359 -8.21 -23.43 -9.47
N ILE A 360 -9.06 -22.42 -9.55
CA ILE A 360 -9.57 -21.66 -8.41
C ILE A 360 -11.08 -21.54 -8.53
N GLU A 361 -11.81 -21.82 -7.46
CA GLU A 361 -13.24 -21.56 -7.34
C GLU A 361 -13.50 -20.45 -6.32
N LEU A 362 -14.49 -19.59 -6.59
CA LEU A 362 -14.88 -18.51 -5.69
C LEU A 362 -16.28 -18.82 -5.14
N ASP A 363 -16.38 -18.78 -3.80
CA ASP A 363 -17.65 -18.83 -3.08
C ASP A 363 -17.70 -17.67 -2.07
N GLY A 364 -18.45 -16.63 -2.41
CA GLY A 364 -18.51 -15.40 -1.63
C GLY A 364 -17.14 -14.76 -1.43
N ASN A 365 -16.68 -14.70 -0.18
CA ASN A 365 -15.39 -14.16 0.22
C ASN A 365 -14.29 -15.24 0.37
N THR A 366 -14.50 -16.42 -0.18
CA THR A 366 -13.59 -17.55 -0.06
C THR A 366 -13.15 -18.02 -1.45
N ALA A 367 -11.85 -18.14 -1.66
CA ALA A 367 -11.28 -18.82 -2.81
C ALA A 367 -10.86 -20.23 -2.39
N VAL A 368 -11.36 -21.24 -3.10
CA VAL A 368 -10.91 -22.64 -3.01
C VAL A 368 -9.96 -22.89 -4.15
N ILE A 369 -8.74 -23.32 -3.84
CA ILE A 369 -7.64 -23.40 -4.79
C ILE A 369 -7.14 -24.84 -4.82
N GLN A 370 -7.16 -25.46 -6.00
CA GLN A 370 -6.51 -26.72 -6.29
C GLN A 370 -5.20 -26.42 -7.03
N GLY A 371 -4.08 -26.74 -6.43
CA GLY A 371 -2.78 -26.55 -7.06
C GLY A 371 -2.65 -27.29 -8.38
N VAL A 372 -1.96 -26.67 -9.33
CA VAL A 372 -1.64 -27.25 -10.64
C VAL A 372 -0.13 -27.41 -10.81
N SER A 373 0.28 -28.40 -11.60
CA SER A 373 1.70 -28.66 -11.83
C SER A 373 2.41 -27.52 -12.57
N GLN A 374 1.68 -26.68 -13.32
CA GLN A 374 2.25 -25.63 -14.12
C GLN A 374 1.21 -24.59 -14.53
N LEU A 375 1.60 -23.30 -14.49
CA LEU A 375 0.88 -22.19 -15.12
C LEU A 375 1.41 -21.96 -16.54
N ASN A 376 0.59 -21.34 -17.38
CA ASN A 376 0.95 -20.99 -18.76
C ASN A 376 1.03 -19.47 -18.91
N GLY A 377 2.02 -18.99 -19.66
CA GLY A 377 2.14 -17.59 -20.03
C GLY A 377 0.93 -17.11 -20.84
N ALA A 378 0.44 -15.92 -20.51
CA ALA A 378 -0.72 -15.32 -21.17
C ALA A 378 -0.66 -13.79 -21.10
N PRO A 379 -1.36 -13.07 -21.98
CA PRO A 379 -1.66 -11.66 -21.77
C PRO A 379 -2.63 -11.49 -20.58
N VAL A 380 -2.24 -10.71 -19.56
CA VAL A 380 -3.01 -10.44 -18.33
C VAL A 380 -3.03 -8.95 -18.01
N MET A 381 -3.98 -8.52 -17.20
CA MET A 381 -4.14 -7.12 -16.81
C MET A 381 -3.94 -6.94 -15.31
N ALA A 382 -3.13 -5.97 -14.93
CA ALA A 382 -3.05 -5.50 -13.57
C ALA A 382 -4.40 -4.94 -13.10
N THR A 383 -4.87 -5.35 -11.92
CA THR A 383 -6.22 -5.03 -11.40
C THR A 383 -6.19 -4.09 -10.20
N ASP A 384 -5.25 -4.26 -9.30
CA ASP A 384 -4.98 -3.37 -8.16
C ASP A 384 -3.48 -3.34 -7.83
N LEU A 385 -3.06 -2.40 -6.98
CA LEU A 385 -1.64 -2.13 -6.74
C LEU A 385 -0.86 -3.29 -6.09
N ARG A 386 -1.50 -4.09 -5.22
CA ARG A 386 -0.83 -5.21 -4.53
C ARG A 386 -1.10 -6.55 -5.20
N ALA A 387 -2.35 -6.80 -5.63
CA ALA A 387 -2.71 -8.03 -6.32
C ALA A 387 -2.00 -8.16 -7.68
N SER A 388 -1.72 -7.05 -8.35
CA SER A 388 -1.01 -7.08 -9.63
C SER A 388 0.41 -7.64 -9.54
N ALA A 389 1.07 -7.53 -8.38
CA ALA A 389 2.37 -8.16 -8.18
C ALA A 389 2.28 -9.68 -8.30
N CYS A 390 1.18 -10.33 -7.86
CA CYS A 390 1.02 -11.77 -8.01
C CYS A 390 1.04 -12.21 -9.48
N LEU A 391 0.54 -11.37 -10.42
CA LEU A 391 0.57 -11.67 -11.86
C LEU A 391 1.98 -11.58 -12.44
N VAL A 392 2.80 -10.65 -11.93
CA VAL A 392 4.23 -10.60 -12.27
C VAL A 392 4.91 -11.88 -11.82
N LEU A 393 4.71 -12.27 -10.55
CA LEU A 393 5.29 -13.50 -10.00
C LEU A 393 4.78 -14.75 -10.73
N ALA A 394 3.48 -14.81 -11.08
CA ALA A 394 2.91 -15.88 -11.90
C ALA A 394 3.62 -15.98 -13.26
N GLY A 395 3.92 -14.85 -13.91
CA GLY A 395 4.67 -14.80 -15.15
C GLY A 395 6.10 -15.33 -15.03
N LEU A 396 6.75 -15.18 -13.86
CA LEU A 396 8.10 -15.68 -13.63
C LEU A 396 8.18 -17.19 -13.44
N ILE A 397 7.05 -17.86 -13.17
CA ILE A 397 6.99 -19.32 -12.98
C ILE A 397 6.17 -20.03 -14.07
N ALA A 398 5.47 -19.28 -14.92
CA ALA A 398 4.65 -19.83 -16.01
C ALA A 398 5.52 -20.37 -17.16
N GLN A 399 5.01 -21.35 -17.89
CA GLN A 399 5.62 -21.79 -19.14
C GLN A 399 5.35 -20.78 -20.25
N GLY A 400 6.41 -20.25 -20.87
CA GLY A 400 6.32 -19.27 -21.93
C GLY A 400 6.39 -17.83 -21.43
N GLU A 401 5.85 -16.90 -22.20
CA GLU A 401 5.90 -15.46 -21.94
C GLU A 401 4.56 -14.94 -21.43
N THR A 402 4.60 -14.10 -20.41
CA THR A 402 3.43 -13.40 -19.88
C THR A 402 3.59 -11.91 -20.11
N THR A 403 2.62 -11.30 -20.77
CA THR A 403 2.53 -9.84 -20.94
C THR A 403 1.55 -9.27 -19.91
N ILE A 404 2.02 -8.34 -19.08
CA ILE A 404 1.21 -7.68 -18.04
C ILE A 404 0.91 -6.26 -18.50
N ASP A 405 -0.36 -5.96 -18.73
CA ASP A 405 -0.87 -4.64 -19.07
C ASP A 405 -1.27 -3.85 -17.83
N ARG A 406 -1.42 -2.52 -17.96
CA ARG A 406 -1.86 -1.58 -16.91
C ARG A 406 -0.93 -1.55 -15.69
N ILE A 407 0.37 -1.64 -15.92
CA ILE A 407 1.38 -1.71 -14.85
C ILE A 407 1.47 -0.46 -13.97
N TYR A 408 0.82 0.64 -14.36
CA TYR A 408 0.66 1.80 -13.50
C TYR A 408 0.01 1.48 -12.13
N HIS A 409 -0.74 0.37 -12.03
CA HIS A 409 -1.21 -0.13 -10.75
C HIS A 409 -0.05 -0.68 -9.89
N ILE A 410 0.91 -1.37 -10.52
CA ILE A 410 2.09 -1.92 -9.85
C ILE A 410 2.99 -0.78 -9.36
N ASP A 411 3.24 0.23 -10.21
CA ASP A 411 4.08 1.40 -9.93
C ASP A 411 3.53 2.30 -8.80
N ARG A 412 2.32 2.04 -8.32
CA ARG A 412 1.76 2.65 -7.12
C ARG A 412 2.15 1.94 -5.83
N GLY A 413 2.58 0.70 -5.89
CA GLY A 413 2.78 -0.14 -4.71
C GLY A 413 4.17 -0.76 -4.59
N TYR A 414 4.94 -0.80 -5.67
CA TYR A 414 6.27 -1.41 -5.71
C TYR A 414 7.24 -0.53 -6.47
N GLU A 415 8.32 -0.18 -5.82
CA GLU A 415 9.39 0.61 -6.41
C GLU A 415 10.24 -0.26 -7.35
N CYS A 416 10.24 0.08 -8.65
CA CYS A 416 11.06 -0.57 -9.68
C CYS A 416 11.06 -2.11 -9.57
N ILE A 417 9.88 -2.72 -9.43
CA ILE A 417 9.75 -4.17 -9.20
C ILE A 417 10.47 -5.00 -10.26
N ASP A 418 10.43 -4.56 -11.51
CA ASP A 418 11.11 -5.20 -12.64
C ASP A 418 12.64 -5.16 -12.50
N GLU A 419 13.20 -4.05 -12.07
CA GLU A 419 14.65 -3.91 -11.85
C GLU A 419 15.11 -4.77 -10.66
N LYS A 420 14.40 -4.71 -9.52
CA LYS A 420 14.69 -5.52 -8.33
C LYS A 420 14.58 -7.02 -8.61
N LEU A 421 13.55 -7.46 -9.35
CA LEU A 421 13.43 -8.86 -9.78
C LEU A 421 14.55 -9.25 -10.75
N ALA A 422 14.90 -8.40 -11.71
CA ALA A 422 16.01 -8.66 -12.63
C ALA A 422 17.36 -8.77 -11.89
N GLN A 423 17.57 -7.99 -10.83
CA GLN A 423 18.78 -8.06 -9.98
C GLN A 423 18.99 -9.47 -9.37
N ILE A 424 17.90 -10.18 -9.06
CA ILE A 424 17.96 -11.54 -8.51
C ILE A 424 17.73 -12.63 -9.57
N GLY A 425 17.87 -12.29 -10.86
CA GLY A 425 17.92 -13.24 -11.97
C GLY A 425 16.61 -13.47 -12.70
N ALA A 426 15.55 -12.72 -12.41
CA ALA A 426 14.29 -12.81 -13.17
C ALA A 426 14.49 -12.41 -14.64
N SER A 427 13.81 -13.11 -15.52
CA SER A 427 13.69 -12.71 -16.92
C SER A 427 12.45 -11.82 -17.09
N ILE A 428 12.61 -10.53 -16.86
CA ILE A 428 11.55 -9.53 -16.90
C ILE A 428 12.04 -8.28 -17.64
N LYS A 429 11.14 -7.63 -18.38
CA LYS A 429 11.42 -6.40 -19.13
C LYS A 429 10.23 -5.46 -19.08
N ARG A 430 10.50 -4.17 -18.89
CA ARG A 430 9.54 -3.09 -19.10
C ARG A 430 9.59 -2.64 -20.55
N ILE A 431 8.44 -2.60 -21.21
CA ILE A 431 8.27 -2.14 -22.59
C ILE A 431 7.52 -0.82 -22.56
N PRO A 432 8.13 0.29 -23.02
CA PRO A 432 7.45 1.57 -23.09
C PRO A 432 6.21 1.54 -23.98
N GLY A 433 5.15 2.21 -23.56
CA GLY A 433 3.95 2.38 -24.35
C GLY A 433 4.26 3.11 -25.67
N GLY A 434 3.81 2.56 -26.79
CA GLY A 434 4.05 3.12 -28.13
C GLY A 434 5.09 2.39 -28.98
N SER A 435 5.87 1.45 -28.44
CA SER A 435 6.91 0.73 -29.20
C SER A 435 6.40 -0.44 -30.07
N PHE A 436 5.11 -0.76 -30.07
CA PHE A 436 4.53 -1.87 -30.84
C PHE A 436 4.19 -1.56 -32.32
N ALA A 437 4.69 -0.46 -32.89
CA ALA A 437 4.34 -0.10 -34.28
C ALA A 437 5.16 -0.84 -35.36
N ASN A 438 6.12 -1.74 -35.06
CA ASN A 438 7.03 -2.30 -36.09
C ASN A 438 7.31 -3.80 -36.03
N HIS A 439 6.40 -4.64 -35.54
CA HIS A 439 6.49 -6.08 -35.78
C HIS A 439 5.19 -6.62 -36.38
N VAL A 440 4.79 -6.06 -37.51
CA VAL A 440 3.95 -6.80 -38.47
C VAL A 440 4.92 -7.50 -39.41
N ASP A 441 4.94 -8.79 -39.27
CA ASP A 441 5.62 -9.77 -40.06
C ASP A 441 5.59 -9.43 -41.58
N LYS A 442 6.78 -9.21 -42.17
CA LYS A 442 6.95 -9.20 -43.63
C LYS A 442 7.23 -10.63 -44.09
N SER A 443 6.22 -11.51 -43.95
CA SER A 443 6.23 -12.81 -44.57
C SER A 443 4.80 -13.22 -44.91
N LEU A 444 4.31 -12.76 -46.04
CA LEU A 444 3.31 -13.39 -46.92
C LEU A 444 3.72 -13.08 -48.36
#